data_ff7b4bdb5dc7cd5d0ad6870adbbe0167
#
_entry.id   ff7b4bdb5dc7cd5d0ad6870adbbe0167
#
_cell.length_a   1.000
_cell.length_b   1.000
_cell.length_c   1.000
_cell.angle_alpha   90.00
_cell.angle_beta   90.00
_cell.angle_gamma   90.00
#
_symmetry.space_group_name_H-M   'P 1'
#
loop_
_entity.id
_entity.type
_entity.pdbx_description
1 polymer ?
#
loop_
_entity_poly.entity_id
_entity_poly.type
_entity_poly.pdbx_seq_one_letter_code
_entity_poly.pdbx_strand_id
1 'polypeptide(L)'
;MIPERPPLDPGDRFRDAARAYLVYGIVYWIGGVYLAFHGVGVRGEMASAGVGWIVLGLVFVIAIPYLLRRPRAWFERWVLGRRDFARMLTLFMAIRAWLVLRVALRPETATVAAPWGGDITFRAGAAVFFLVTVVALLFVAVAAWTADQKPAE
;
A
#
# COMPACT_ATOMS: atom_id res chain seq x y z
N MET A 1 -18.37 -33.49 6.22
CA MET A 1 -18.82 -32.49 5.23
C MET A 1 -18.23 -31.15 5.66
N ILE A 2 -17.21 -30.66 4.94
CA ILE A 2 -16.68 -29.30 5.16
C ILE A 2 -17.66 -28.39 4.43
N PRO A 3 -18.31 -27.42 5.10
CA PRO A 3 -19.23 -26.52 4.40
C PRO A 3 -18.42 -25.72 3.37
N GLU A 4 -18.75 -25.86 2.10
CA GLU A 4 -18.19 -25.00 1.04
C GLU A 4 -18.48 -23.55 1.42
N ARG A 5 -17.39 -22.78 1.59
CA ARG A 5 -17.52 -21.33 1.78
C ARG A 5 -18.18 -20.72 0.55
N PRO A 6 -19.25 -19.96 0.70
CA PRO A 6 -19.84 -19.28 -0.43
C PRO A 6 -18.76 -18.44 -1.14
N PRO A 7 -18.77 -18.41 -2.48
CA PRO A 7 -17.81 -17.60 -3.25
C PRO A 7 -17.94 -16.13 -2.82
N LEU A 8 -16.81 -15.53 -2.47
CA LEU A 8 -16.77 -14.12 -2.06
C LEU A 8 -17.32 -13.24 -3.19
N ASP A 9 -18.28 -12.39 -2.87
CA ASP A 9 -18.83 -11.41 -3.81
C ASP A 9 -17.67 -10.55 -4.38
N PRO A 10 -17.61 -10.32 -5.71
CA PRO A 10 -16.62 -9.45 -6.33
C PRO A 10 -16.49 -8.07 -5.67
N GLY A 11 -17.56 -7.55 -5.10
CA GLY A 11 -17.58 -6.31 -4.32
C GLY A 11 -16.76 -6.39 -3.04
N ASP A 12 -16.73 -7.55 -2.38
CA ASP A 12 -16.01 -7.73 -1.12
C ASP A 12 -14.49 -7.72 -1.32
N ARG A 13 -13.97 -8.27 -2.41
CA ARG A 13 -12.53 -8.28 -2.71
C ARG A 13 -11.98 -6.86 -2.89
N PHE A 14 -12.69 -5.99 -3.57
CA PHE A 14 -12.29 -4.60 -3.73
C PHE A 14 -12.40 -3.81 -2.41
N ARG A 15 -13.34 -4.20 -1.56
CA ARG A 15 -13.47 -3.62 -0.21
C ARG A 15 -12.30 -4.04 0.67
N ASP A 16 -11.90 -5.30 0.60
CA ASP A 16 -10.74 -5.81 1.36
C ASP A 16 -9.42 -5.24 0.81
N ALA A 17 -9.27 -5.13 -0.50
CA ALA A 17 -8.15 -4.42 -1.12
C ALA A 17 -8.08 -2.95 -0.68
N ALA A 18 -9.22 -2.26 -0.58
CA ALA A 18 -9.28 -0.88 -0.10
C ALA A 18 -8.88 -0.76 1.38
N ARG A 19 -9.29 -1.72 2.22
CA ARG A 19 -8.90 -1.76 3.65
C ARG A 19 -7.41 -2.04 3.79
N ALA A 20 -6.89 -3.03 3.07
CA ALA A 20 -5.48 -3.37 3.09
C ALA A 20 -4.61 -2.20 2.60
N TYR A 21 -5.04 -1.52 1.53
CA TYR A 21 -4.34 -0.34 1.04
C TYR A 21 -4.41 0.84 2.03
N LEU A 22 -5.53 1.02 2.72
CA LEU A 22 -5.67 2.07 3.74
C LEU A 22 -4.67 1.85 4.88
N VAL A 23 -4.59 0.62 5.41
CA VAL A 23 -3.62 0.27 6.46
C VAL A 23 -2.19 0.50 5.98
N TYR A 24 -1.86 0.01 4.79
CA TYR A 24 -0.57 0.26 4.15
C TYR A 24 -0.27 1.76 4.03
N GLY A 25 -1.21 2.53 3.52
CA GLY A 25 -1.06 3.97 3.33
C GLY A 25 -0.84 4.73 4.65
N ILE A 26 -1.61 4.39 5.69
CA ILE A 26 -1.45 4.99 7.03
C ILE A 26 -0.06 4.69 7.60
N VAL A 27 0.39 3.42 7.54
CA VAL A 27 1.71 3.03 8.04
C VAL A 27 2.81 3.78 7.30
N TYR A 28 2.72 3.87 5.97
CA TYR A 28 3.69 4.61 5.16
C TYR A 28 3.67 6.11 5.44
N TRP A 29 2.49 6.68 5.58
CA TRP A 29 2.36 8.11 5.82
C TRP A 29 2.90 8.48 7.20
N ILE A 30 2.52 7.76 8.25
CA ILE A 30 3.03 7.98 9.61
C ILE A 30 4.55 7.79 9.65
N GLY A 31 5.06 6.69 9.06
CA GLY A 31 6.50 6.43 9.01
C GLY A 31 7.25 7.48 8.21
N GLY A 32 6.70 7.95 7.08
CA GLY A 32 7.28 9.00 6.27
C GLY A 32 7.33 10.35 6.99
N VAL A 33 6.24 10.73 7.67
CA VAL A 33 6.19 11.93 8.51
C VAL A 33 7.20 11.85 9.64
N TYR A 34 7.26 10.71 10.33
CA TYR A 34 8.24 10.49 11.41
C TYR A 34 9.67 10.66 10.94
N LEU A 35 10.06 10.01 9.84
CA LEU A 35 11.40 10.15 9.25
C LEU A 35 11.68 11.59 8.83
N ALA A 36 10.72 12.29 8.26
CA ALA A 36 10.85 13.68 7.86
C ALA A 36 11.16 14.60 9.03
N PHE A 37 10.48 14.41 10.17
CA PHE A 37 10.75 15.18 11.38
C PHE A 37 12.16 14.89 11.99
N HIS A 38 12.72 13.72 11.70
CA HIS A 38 14.07 13.36 12.12
C HIS A 38 15.15 13.70 11.07
N GLY A 39 14.79 14.43 10.00
CA GLY A 39 15.71 14.82 8.94
C GLY A 39 16.25 13.65 8.11
N VAL A 40 15.57 12.51 8.13
CA VAL A 40 15.97 11.29 7.41
C VAL A 40 15.04 11.09 6.21
N GLY A 41 15.60 10.99 5.03
CA GLY A 41 14.86 10.64 3.82
C GLY A 41 14.46 9.16 3.79
N VAL A 42 13.49 8.82 2.92
CA VAL A 42 12.98 7.44 2.75
C VAL A 42 14.08 6.44 2.36
N ARG A 43 15.22 6.90 1.90
CA ARG A 43 16.39 6.09 1.54
C ARG A 43 17.52 6.15 2.58
N GLY A 44 17.30 6.79 3.74
CA GLY A 44 18.32 6.99 4.77
C GLY A 44 19.26 8.15 4.47
N GLU A 45 18.96 8.97 3.48
CA GLU A 45 19.68 10.20 3.15
C GLU A 45 19.17 11.37 4.00
N MET A 46 20.04 12.34 4.28
CA MET A 46 19.62 13.62 4.88
C MET A 46 18.72 14.34 3.87
N ALA A 47 17.45 14.42 4.14
CA ALA A 47 16.48 15.06 3.27
C ALA A 47 15.59 16.02 4.05
N SER A 48 15.43 17.24 3.54
CA SER A 48 14.35 18.11 3.97
C SER A 48 13.07 17.65 3.27
N ALA A 49 12.18 17.01 3.98
CA ALA A 49 10.86 16.69 3.44
C ALA A 49 10.05 17.99 3.32
N GLY A 50 9.83 18.44 2.12
CA GLY A 50 8.89 19.53 1.88
C GLY A 50 7.48 19.12 2.32
N VAL A 51 6.76 20.03 2.97
CA VAL A 51 5.35 19.84 3.41
C VAL A 51 4.47 19.29 2.27
N GLY A 52 4.80 19.62 1.02
CA GLY A 52 4.09 19.13 -0.16
C GLY A 52 4.05 17.61 -0.28
N TRP A 53 5.12 16.90 0.05
CA TRP A 53 5.15 15.43 0.00
C TRP A 53 4.30 14.78 1.09
N ILE A 54 4.23 15.41 2.27
CA ILE A 54 3.37 14.95 3.37
C ILE A 54 1.91 15.07 2.97
N VAL A 55 1.52 16.23 2.41
CA VAL A 55 0.15 16.48 1.95
C VAL A 55 -0.21 15.56 0.79
N LEU A 56 0.66 15.43 -0.20
CA LEU A 56 0.44 14.53 -1.34
C LEU A 56 0.27 13.07 -0.89
N GLY A 57 1.10 12.62 0.04
CA GLY A 57 0.99 11.28 0.63
C GLY A 57 -0.37 11.07 1.30
N LEU A 58 -0.85 12.02 2.09
CA LEU A 58 -2.16 11.96 2.74
C LEU A 58 -3.31 11.89 1.71
N VAL A 59 -3.21 12.66 0.62
CA VAL A 59 -4.18 12.60 -0.47
C VAL A 59 -4.25 11.19 -1.07
N PHE A 60 -3.12 10.54 -1.34
CA PHE A 60 -3.10 9.17 -1.86
C PHE A 60 -3.64 8.15 -0.86
N VAL A 61 -3.33 8.29 0.43
CA VAL A 61 -3.86 7.40 1.50
C VAL A 61 -5.38 7.41 1.53
N ILE A 62 -6.01 8.54 1.25
CA ILE A 62 -7.48 8.70 1.26
C ILE A 62 -8.08 8.36 -0.11
N ALA A 63 -7.52 8.91 -1.19
CA ALA A 63 -8.11 8.83 -2.52
C ALA A 63 -8.11 7.40 -3.09
N ILE A 64 -7.03 6.64 -2.91
CA ILE A 64 -6.92 5.30 -3.50
C ILE A 64 -7.91 4.31 -2.88
N PRO A 65 -8.05 4.17 -1.54
CA PRO A 65 -9.09 3.33 -0.94
C PRO A 65 -10.51 3.78 -1.31
N TYR A 66 -10.72 5.08 -1.43
CA TYR A 66 -12.00 5.63 -1.87
C TYR A 66 -12.33 5.18 -3.31
N LEU A 67 -11.37 5.28 -4.23
CA LEU A 67 -11.53 4.84 -5.61
C LEU A 67 -11.78 3.33 -5.69
N LEU A 68 -11.02 2.51 -4.97
CA LEU A 68 -11.21 1.05 -4.95
C LEU A 68 -12.61 0.63 -4.48
N ARG A 69 -13.27 1.43 -3.63
CA ARG A 69 -14.64 1.17 -3.16
C ARG A 69 -15.73 1.62 -4.12
N ARG A 70 -15.40 2.38 -5.16
CA ARG A 70 -16.40 2.87 -6.13
C ARG A 70 -16.96 1.71 -6.96
N PRO A 71 -18.27 1.74 -7.26
CA PRO A 71 -18.91 0.70 -8.08
C PRO A 71 -18.35 0.74 -9.50
N ARG A 72 -18.45 -0.41 -10.19
CA ARG A 72 -17.97 -0.57 -11.57
C ARG A 72 -18.59 0.48 -12.50
N ALA A 73 -19.89 0.76 -12.36
CA ALA A 73 -20.60 1.75 -13.18
C ALA A 73 -20.01 3.17 -13.05
N TRP A 74 -19.36 3.50 -11.94
CA TRP A 74 -18.68 4.79 -11.80
C TRP A 74 -17.43 4.85 -12.69
N PHE A 75 -16.67 3.76 -12.79
CA PHE A 75 -15.48 3.68 -13.65
C PHE A 75 -15.83 3.61 -15.14
N GLU A 76 -16.96 3.04 -15.52
CA GLU A 76 -17.41 2.96 -16.92
C GLU A 76 -17.65 4.34 -17.58
N ARG A 77 -17.76 5.39 -16.76
CA ARG A 77 -17.80 6.79 -17.23
C ARG A 77 -16.41 7.35 -17.57
N TRP A 78 -15.34 6.66 -17.19
CA TRP A 78 -13.98 7.06 -17.39
C TRP A 78 -13.30 6.05 -18.33
N VAL A 79 -12.22 6.49 -18.98
CA VAL A 79 -11.47 5.64 -19.93
C VAL A 79 -10.84 4.41 -19.23
N LEU A 80 -10.66 4.45 -17.92
CA LEU A 80 -9.98 3.40 -17.15
C LEU A 80 -10.99 2.55 -16.36
N GLY A 81 -11.02 1.24 -16.63
CA GLY A 81 -11.84 0.29 -15.86
C GLY A 81 -11.32 0.09 -14.43
N ARG A 82 -12.22 -0.25 -13.48
CA ARG A 82 -11.85 -0.51 -12.08
C ARG A 82 -10.75 -1.59 -11.94
N ARG A 83 -10.78 -2.62 -12.77
CA ARG A 83 -9.76 -3.67 -12.80
C ARG A 83 -8.42 -3.16 -13.30
N ASP A 84 -8.44 -2.37 -14.35
CA ASP A 84 -7.21 -1.82 -14.93
C ASP A 84 -6.56 -0.83 -13.97
N PHE A 85 -7.36 -0.05 -13.25
CA PHE A 85 -6.87 0.76 -12.14
C PHE A 85 -6.20 -0.10 -11.06
N ALA A 86 -6.84 -1.21 -10.63
CA ALA A 86 -6.25 -2.11 -9.64
C ALA A 86 -4.98 -2.81 -10.15
N ARG A 87 -4.90 -3.16 -11.44
CA ARG A 87 -3.69 -3.72 -12.07
C ARG A 87 -2.54 -2.71 -12.08
N MET A 88 -2.81 -1.48 -12.48
CA MET A 88 -1.81 -0.41 -12.43
C MET A 88 -1.33 -0.17 -11.00
N LEU A 89 -2.26 -0.12 -10.04
CA LEU A 89 -1.93 0.03 -8.63
C LEU A 89 -1.05 -1.12 -8.13
N THR A 90 -1.36 -2.37 -8.51
CA THR A 90 -0.54 -3.54 -8.18
C THR A 90 0.88 -3.40 -8.73
N LEU A 91 1.03 -2.94 -9.96
CA LEU A 91 2.35 -2.71 -10.56
C LEU A 91 3.15 -1.66 -9.78
N PHE A 92 2.53 -0.53 -9.45
CA PHE A 92 3.20 0.50 -8.65
C PHE A 92 3.58 0.00 -7.25
N MET A 93 2.72 -0.78 -6.61
CA MET A 93 3.02 -1.39 -5.32
C MET A 93 4.14 -2.43 -5.42
N ALA A 94 4.21 -3.20 -6.49
CA ALA A 94 5.30 -4.16 -6.73
C ALA A 94 6.65 -3.44 -6.89
N ILE A 95 6.68 -2.36 -7.69
CA ILE A 95 7.88 -1.51 -7.83
C ILE A 95 8.27 -0.93 -6.46
N ARG A 96 7.29 -0.46 -5.69
CA ARG A 96 7.55 0.08 -4.35
C ARG A 96 8.09 -0.97 -3.40
N ALA A 97 7.49 -2.18 -3.39
CA ALA A 97 7.98 -3.31 -2.60
C ALA A 97 9.44 -3.64 -2.93
N TRP A 98 9.78 -3.69 -4.22
CA TRP A 98 11.15 -3.90 -4.67
C TRP A 98 12.12 -2.84 -4.18
N LEU A 99 11.75 -1.56 -4.27
CA LEU A 99 12.58 -0.45 -3.80
C LEU A 99 12.82 -0.53 -2.29
N VAL A 100 11.79 -0.86 -1.51
CA VAL A 100 11.90 -1.00 -0.04
C VAL A 100 12.72 -2.24 0.32
N LEU A 101 12.53 -3.35 -0.40
CA LEU A 101 13.35 -4.56 -0.21
C LEU A 101 14.84 -4.26 -0.43
N ARG A 102 15.19 -3.51 -1.47
CA ARG A 102 16.58 -3.09 -1.71
C ARG A 102 17.16 -2.30 -0.54
N VAL A 103 16.35 -1.46 0.11
CA VAL A 103 16.78 -0.73 1.32
C VAL A 103 16.96 -1.68 2.49
N ALA A 104 16.02 -2.62 2.71
CA ALA A 104 16.10 -3.61 3.78
C ALA A 104 17.31 -4.56 3.64
N LEU A 105 17.80 -4.77 2.42
CA LEU A 105 18.95 -5.65 2.15
C LEU A 105 20.31 -4.93 2.18
N ARG A 106 20.34 -3.60 2.34
CA ARG A 106 21.60 -2.86 2.45
C ARG A 106 22.35 -3.24 3.73
N PRO A 107 23.69 -3.37 3.68
CA PRO A 107 24.50 -3.69 4.85
C PRO A 107 24.61 -2.52 5.84
N GLU A 108 24.38 -1.30 5.39
CA GLU A 108 24.46 -0.09 6.21
C GLU A 108 23.33 -0.02 7.22
N THR A 109 23.68 0.18 8.47
CA THR A 109 22.75 0.24 9.62
C THR A 109 22.64 1.66 10.15
N ALA A 110 22.09 2.58 9.37
CA ALA A 110 21.67 3.86 9.94
C ALA A 110 20.58 3.60 11.00
N THR A 111 20.71 4.25 12.15
CA THR A 111 19.73 4.17 13.22
C THR A 111 18.90 5.44 13.30
N VAL A 112 17.66 5.31 13.71
CA VAL A 112 16.73 6.41 13.98
C VAL A 112 16.20 6.21 15.40
N ALA A 113 16.12 7.28 16.17
CA ALA A 113 15.54 7.23 17.51
C ALA A 113 14.11 6.68 17.46
N ALA A 114 13.78 5.72 18.31
CA ALA A 114 12.44 5.16 18.39
C ALA A 114 11.53 6.05 19.25
N PRO A 115 10.25 6.22 18.92
CA PRO A 115 9.33 7.05 19.71
C PRO A 115 9.08 6.53 21.13
N TRP A 116 9.40 5.26 21.39
CA TRP A 116 9.32 4.62 22.71
C TRP A 116 10.65 4.53 23.46
N GLY A 117 11.71 5.15 22.92
CA GLY A 117 13.08 5.09 23.46
C GLY A 117 13.95 4.03 22.77
N GLY A 118 15.27 4.29 22.76
CA GLY A 118 16.23 3.46 22.05
C GLY A 118 16.32 3.79 20.55
N ASP A 119 17.16 3.03 19.83
CA ASP A 119 17.40 3.21 18.41
C ASP A 119 16.84 2.03 17.59
N ILE A 120 16.16 2.35 16.50
CA ILE A 120 15.72 1.36 15.51
C ILE A 120 16.64 1.44 14.31
N THR A 121 17.13 0.30 13.84
CA THR A 121 17.87 0.25 12.58
C THR A 121 16.93 0.57 11.41
N PHE A 122 17.38 1.40 10.48
CA PHE A 122 16.64 1.73 9.27
C PHE A 122 16.24 0.47 8.48
N ARG A 123 17.10 -0.56 8.52
CA ARG A 123 16.85 -1.87 7.95
C ARG A 123 15.62 -2.57 8.55
N ALA A 124 15.48 -2.55 9.88
CA ALA A 124 14.32 -3.16 10.54
C ALA A 124 13.02 -2.44 10.16
N GLY A 125 13.03 -1.10 10.14
CA GLY A 125 11.90 -0.31 9.66
C GLY A 125 11.55 -0.63 8.20
N ALA A 126 12.54 -0.70 7.32
CA ALA A 126 12.33 -1.06 5.92
C ALA A 126 11.77 -2.48 5.76
N ALA A 127 12.19 -3.46 6.57
CA ALA A 127 11.63 -4.81 6.56
C ALA A 127 10.15 -4.82 6.94
N VAL A 128 9.74 -4.06 7.96
CA VAL A 128 8.33 -3.91 8.34
C VAL A 128 7.53 -3.27 7.21
N PHE A 129 8.02 -2.18 6.61
CA PHE A 129 7.37 -1.55 5.46
C PHE A 129 7.25 -2.49 4.26
N PHE A 130 8.26 -3.31 4.00
CA PHE A 130 8.21 -4.31 2.94
C PHE A 130 7.09 -5.31 3.20
N LEU A 131 6.99 -5.89 4.39
CA LEU A 131 5.93 -6.84 4.74
C LEU A 131 4.54 -6.23 4.59
N VAL A 132 4.32 -5.03 5.11
CA VAL A 132 3.03 -4.33 4.98
C VAL A 132 2.70 -4.07 3.50
N THR A 133 3.71 -3.70 2.70
CA THR A 133 3.52 -3.48 1.25
C THR A 133 3.13 -4.76 0.54
N VAL A 134 3.80 -5.89 0.84
CA VAL A 134 3.52 -7.18 0.21
C VAL A 134 2.11 -7.67 0.56
N VAL A 135 1.71 -7.56 1.83
CA VAL A 135 0.36 -7.94 2.24
C VAL A 135 -0.70 -7.12 1.48
N ALA A 136 -0.57 -5.80 1.46
CA ALA A 136 -1.52 -4.94 0.74
C ALA A 136 -1.51 -5.21 -0.78
N LEU A 137 -0.33 -5.43 -1.37
CA LEU A 137 -0.16 -5.80 -2.77
C LEU A 137 -0.92 -7.08 -3.11
N LEU A 138 -0.85 -8.11 -2.26
CA LEU A 138 -1.58 -9.37 -2.48
C LEU A 138 -3.09 -9.15 -2.52
N PHE A 139 -3.65 -8.36 -1.60
CA PHE A 139 -5.08 -8.04 -1.62
C PHE A 139 -5.49 -7.29 -2.88
N VAL A 140 -4.70 -6.29 -3.30
CA VAL A 140 -4.97 -5.53 -4.53
C VAL A 140 -4.82 -6.42 -5.77
N ALA A 141 -3.81 -7.29 -5.82
CA ALA A 141 -3.61 -8.23 -6.91
C ALA A 141 -4.78 -9.23 -7.02
N VAL A 142 -5.23 -9.81 -5.91
CA VAL A 142 -6.40 -10.69 -5.91
C VAL A 142 -7.63 -9.96 -6.47
N ALA A 143 -7.89 -8.72 -6.07
CA ALA A 143 -9.00 -7.93 -6.61
C ALA A 143 -8.83 -7.63 -8.10
N ALA A 144 -7.59 -7.42 -8.59
CA ALA A 144 -7.29 -7.06 -9.97
C ALA A 144 -7.43 -8.23 -10.97
N TRP A 145 -7.03 -9.46 -10.55
CA TRP A 145 -6.92 -10.61 -11.46
C TRP A 145 -7.98 -11.69 -11.25
N THR A 146 -8.70 -11.70 -10.13
CA THR A 146 -9.76 -12.70 -9.98
C THR A 146 -10.95 -12.35 -10.88
N ALA A 147 -11.35 -13.31 -11.73
CA ALA A 147 -12.50 -13.16 -12.61
C ALA A 147 -13.80 -12.99 -11.79
N ASP A 148 -14.70 -12.11 -12.24
CA ASP A 148 -16.06 -12.13 -11.74
C ASP A 148 -16.67 -13.46 -12.25
N GLN A 149 -17.13 -14.31 -11.35
CA GLN A 149 -17.95 -15.44 -11.77
C GLN A 149 -19.18 -14.86 -12.45
N LYS A 150 -19.39 -15.21 -13.73
CA LYS A 150 -20.68 -14.93 -14.39
C LYS A 150 -21.76 -15.57 -13.50
N PRO A 151 -22.86 -14.84 -13.18
CA PRO A 151 -24.01 -15.50 -12.62
C PRO A 151 -24.37 -16.65 -13.56
N ALA A 152 -24.56 -17.85 -13.01
CA ALA A 152 -25.12 -18.98 -13.77
C ALA A 152 -26.49 -18.53 -14.27
N GLU A 153 -26.65 -18.48 -15.59
CA GLU A 153 -27.93 -18.29 -16.26
C GLU A 153 -28.85 -19.49 -16.00
#